data_282a7aed7766380e449d0ef2abda0786
#
_entry.id   282a7aed7766380e449d0ef2abda0786
#
_cell.length_a   1.000
_cell.length_b   1.000
_cell.length_c   1.000
_cell.angle_alpha   90.00
_cell.angle_beta   90.00
_cell.angle_gamma   90.00
#
_symmetry.space_group_name_H-M   'P 1'
#
loop_
_entity.id
_entity.type
_entity.pdbx_description
1 polymer ?
#
loop_
_entity_poly.entity_id
_entity_poly.type
_entity_poly.pdbx_seq_one_letter_code
_entity_poly.pdbx_strand_id
1 'polypeptide(L)'
;MDEDRWARLLEHLGRIWSSPTFEAEERTYRLEIAEELRQVIELASAGSPWTERIDAVLSGVSRGRRYNLTEWLHRRWIRQLPSAEALGLAIGGFLDAGSDPVERFAAFVRAAEDQQPKLRTPPEQLEEPDPDRDAVLSFGSLFNFACDPENLPVVRPDAWNLVQRTLGCGSTFRISLVEQYERHLDFAKDVERRLRAGGIEVRDMLDTQSLIHIAGTQPDFWAADRQGASRPGDRSPAYLSVCAIYRDEADYLAEWVEFHRLVGVERFFLYNNFSVDHHMDVLAPYIEEGIVTVRDWHVLDGRVGQIPAYDDALRWHRYDSRWIAFIDLDEFLFSPGGEPLPEVLAEYEEWPAVALRWAMFGTSGHRTRQPGLVIENYSRRIEFDGNINLKTVADPTRVTSCLSAHHFEYAYLSAVDENRLPVTGTRTASDSVERLRLNHYHWKSEEEYIAKCTRMRAIGRPREVPTAEHFEWLKRAEENGVTDDAIQMYVPALREALQERVQSPGGH
;
A
#
# COMPACT_ATOMS: atom_id res chain seq x y z
N MET A 1 -4.25 -5.16 -29.58
CA MET A 1 -4.05 -4.13 -28.54
C MET A 1 -4.98 -2.96 -28.87
N ASP A 2 -5.62 -2.36 -27.88
CA ASP A 2 -6.52 -1.21 -28.02
C ASP A 2 -5.68 0.07 -28.19
N GLU A 3 -5.72 0.69 -29.37
CA GLU A 3 -4.85 1.81 -29.74
C GLU A 3 -5.20 3.10 -28.97
N ASP A 4 -6.48 3.34 -28.65
CA ASP A 4 -6.86 4.53 -27.89
C ASP A 4 -6.41 4.45 -26.44
N ARG A 5 -6.51 3.28 -25.83
CA ARG A 5 -6.00 3.02 -24.47
C ARG A 5 -4.48 3.06 -24.44
N TRP A 6 -3.84 2.55 -25.51
CA TRP A 6 -2.39 2.63 -25.64
C TRP A 6 -1.91 4.08 -25.71
N ALA A 7 -2.55 4.92 -26.53
CA ALA A 7 -2.16 6.33 -26.67
C ALA A 7 -2.21 7.08 -25.31
N ARG A 8 -3.26 6.83 -24.52
CA ARG A 8 -3.36 7.42 -23.16
C ARG A 8 -2.29 6.88 -22.22
N LEU A 9 -2.05 5.58 -22.25
CA LEU A 9 -0.98 4.97 -21.45
C LEU A 9 0.38 5.57 -21.79
N LEU A 10 0.66 5.74 -23.07
CA LEU A 10 1.91 6.31 -23.56
C LEU A 10 2.15 7.73 -23.03
N GLU A 11 1.13 8.59 -23.07
CA GLU A 11 1.20 9.95 -22.50
C GLU A 11 1.49 9.92 -20.99
N HIS A 12 0.84 9.01 -20.26
CA HIS A 12 1.06 8.83 -18.82
C HIS A 12 2.47 8.34 -18.51
N LEU A 13 2.93 7.31 -19.21
CA LEU A 13 4.27 6.75 -19.03
C LEU A 13 5.37 7.74 -19.43
N GLY A 14 5.13 8.61 -20.41
CA GLY A 14 6.06 9.67 -20.79
C GLY A 14 6.32 10.67 -19.67
N ARG A 15 5.31 11.00 -18.88
CA ARG A 15 5.46 11.86 -17.69
C ARG A 15 6.31 11.19 -16.60
N ILE A 16 6.08 9.89 -16.38
CA ILE A 16 6.84 9.11 -15.40
C ILE A 16 8.28 8.94 -15.85
N TRP A 17 8.50 8.62 -17.13
CA TRP A 17 9.84 8.50 -17.73
C TRP A 17 10.68 9.76 -17.54
N SER A 18 10.05 10.93 -17.66
CA SER A 18 10.71 12.23 -17.50
C SER A 18 10.98 12.61 -16.04
N SER A 19 10.57 11.79 -15.07
CA SER A 19 10.83 12.06 -13.65
C SER A 19 12.32 11.92 -13.33
N PRO A 20 12.93 12.89 -12.63
CA PRO A 20 14.35 12.83 -12.26
C PRO A 20 14.67 11.68 -11.29
N THR A 21 13.67 11.08 -10.66
CA THR A 21 13.85 9.99 -9.69
C THR A 21 13.75 8.60 -10.33
N PHE A 22 13.28 8.49 -11.59
CA PHE A 22 13.10 7.20 -12.26
C PHE A 22 14.37 6.34 -12.25
N GLU A 23 15.53 6.93 -12.50
CA GLU A 23 16.82 6.22 -12.52
C GLU A 23 17.14 5.55 -11.17
N ALA A 24 17.00 6.31 -10.08
CA ALA A 24 17.30 5.80 -8.74
C ALA A 24 16.21 4.85 -8.21
N GLU A 25 14.95 5.16 -8.48
CA GLU A 25 13.80 4.43 -7.92
C GLU A 25 13.46 3.15 -8.68
N GLU A 26 13.76 3.09 -10.00
CA GLU A 26 13.35 1.96 -10.83
C GLU A 26 14.51 1.16 -11.41
N ARG A 27 15.66 1.75 -11.63
CA ARG A 27 16.77 1.08 -12.32
C ARG A 27 17.91 0.68 -11.41
N THR A 28 18.54 1.62 -10.73
CA THR A 28 19.79 1.38 -10.00
C THR A 28 19.67 0.22 -9.00
N TYR A 29 18.62 0.24 -8.17
CA TYR A 29 18.44 -0.82 -7.17
C TYR A 29 18.13 -2.19 -7.80
N ARG A 30 17.47 -2.23 -8.96
CA ARG A 30 17.15 -3.51 -9.64
C ARG A 30 18.39 -4.19 -10.18
N LEU A 31 19.34 -3.43 -10.72
CA LEU A 31 20.63 -3.96 -11.15
C LEU A 31 21.44 -4.50 -9.96
N GLU A 32 21.39 -3.80 -8.83
CA GLU A 32 22.03 -4.27 -7.61
C GLU A 32 21.42 -5.58 -7.10
N ILE A 33 20.08 -5.71 -7.16
CA ILE A 33 19.39 -6.97 -6.81
C ILE A 33 19.72 -8.08 -7.78
N ALA A 34 19.80 -7.80 -9.08
CA ALA A 34 20.15 -8.80 -10.08
C ALA A 34 21.49 -9.45 -9.75
N GLU A 35 22.48 -8.65 -9.33
CA GLU A 35 23.79 -9.16 -8.91
C GLU A 35 23.71 -10.03 -7.66
N GLU A 36 22.93 -9.62 -6.65
CA GLU A 36 22.76 -10.43 -5.43
C GLU A 36 22.00 -11.74 -5.71
N LEU A 37 21.01 -11.71 -6.58
CA LEU A 37 20.27 -12.90 -7.01
C LEU A 37 21.15 -13.86 -7.79
N ARG A 38 22.08 -13.34 -8.61
CA ARG A 38 23.06 -14.16 -9.31
C ARG A 38 23.92 -14.97 -8.34
N GLN A 39 24.36 -14.37 -7.24
CA GLN A 39 25.07 -15.08 -6.17
C GLN A 39 24.20 -16.20 -5.55
N VAL A 40 22.88 -15.97 -5.39
CA VAL A 40 21.95 -17.02 -4.94
C VAL A 40 21.92 -18.19 -5.93
N ILE A 41 21.88 -17.90 -7.25
CA ILE A 41 21.88 -18.93 -8.30
C ILE A 41 23.19 -19.74 -8.25
N GLU A 42 24.33 -19.07 -8.05
CA GLU A 42 25.65 -19.71 -7.91
C GLU A 42 25.70 -20.65 -6.71
N LEU A 43 25.18 -20.21 -5.54
CA LEU A 43 25.06 -21.06 -4.36
C LEU A 43 24.16 -22.29 -4.63
N ALA A 44 23.02 -22.09 -5.25
CA ALA A 44 22.11 -23.19 -5.61
C ALA A 44 22.76 -24.18 -6.59
N SER A 45 23.48 -23.68 -7.59
CA SER A 45 24.26 -24.49 -8.56
C SER A 45 25.35 -25.32 -7.89
N ALA A 46 26.00 -24.79 -6.86
CA ALA A 46 27.02 -25.47 -6.07
C ALA A 46 26.46 -26.47 -5.05
N GLY A 47 25.13 -26.63 -4.96
CA GLY A 47 24.49 -27.48 -3.95
C GLY A 47 24.60 -26.91 -2.53
N SER A 48 24.91 -25.63 -2.39
CA SER A 48 25.01 -24.94 -1.09
C SER A 48 23.64 -24.41 -0.63
N PRO A 49 23.41 -24.20 0.67
CA PRO A 49 22.17 -23.60 1.17
C PRO A 49 21.95 -22.22 0.56
N TRP A 50 20.94 -22.08 -0.26
CA TRP A 50 20.60 -20.82 -0.95
C TRP A 50 19.34 -20.15 -0.39
N THR A 51 18.53 -20.88 0.35
CA THR A 51 17.21 -20.42 0.85
C THR A 51 17.31 -19.29 1.85
N GLU A 52 18.29 -19.30 2.74
CA GLU A 52 18.53 -18.19 3.69
C GLU A 52 19.06 -16.96 2.97
N ARG A 53 19.91 -17.16 1.96
CA ARG A 53 20.47 -16.05 1.18
C ARG A 53 19.41 -15.34 0.36
N ILE A 54 18.52 -16.09 -0.31
CA ILE A 54 17.44 -15.46 -1.08
C ILE A 54 16.44 -14.76 -0.17
N ASP A 55 16.13 -15.31 1.00
CA ASP A 55 15.28 -14.65 1.98
C ASP A 55 15.88 -13.29 2.40
N ALA A 56 17.19 -13.23 2.62
CA ALA A 56 17.91 -12.00 2.94
C ALA A 56 17.89 -10.99 1.78
N VAL A 57 18.11 -11.44 0.54
CA VAL A 57 18.06 -10.58 -0.66
C VAL A 57 16.68 -10.00 -0.84
N LEU A 58 15.63 -10.84 -0.81
CA LEU A 58 14.25 -10.42 -1.03
C LEU A 58 13.72 -9.55 0.12
N SER A 59 14.19 -9.74 1.34
CA SER A 59 13.77 -8.92 2.49
C SER A 59 14.42 -7.52 2.53
N GLY A 60 15.41 -7.27 1.68
CA GLY A 60 16.14 -6.02 1.68
C GLY A 60 16.94 -5.76 2.96
N VAL A 61 17.12 -6.79 3.82
CA VAL A 61 17.82 -6.68 5.11
C VAL A 61 19.26 -6.21 4.92
N SER A 62 19.89 -6.61 3.81
CA SER A 62 21.29 -6.25 3.53
C SER A 62 21.51 -4.77 3.21
N ARG A 63 20.45 -3.98 2.93
CA ARG A 63 20.56 -2.60 2.40
C ARG A 63 19.64 -1.57 3.04
N GLY A 64 18.84 -1.96 4.03
CA GLY A 64 17.86 -1.06 4.66
C GLY A 64 16.75 -0.60 3.70
N ARG A 65 16.68 -1.11 2.49
CA ARG A 65 15.66 -0.80 1.49
C ARG A 65 14.70 -1.97 1.34
N ARG A 66 13.40 -1.69 1.35
CA ARG A 66 12.36 -2.68 1.06
C ARG A 66 12.08 -2.67 -0.42
N TYR A 67 12.34 -3.79 -1.09
CA TYR A 67 12.13 -3.93 -2.52
C TYR A 67 10.74 -4.52 -2.81
N ASN A 68 10.02 -3.89 -3.71
CA ASN A 68 8.66 -4.27 -4.10
C ASN A 68 8.67 -5.36 -5.21
N LEU A 69 9.44 -6.43 -5.01
CA LEU A 69 9.58 -7.55 -5.97
C LEU A 69 8.74 -8.77 -5.56
N THR A 70 7.46 -8.59 -5.19
CA THR A 70 6.58 -9.71 -4.77
C THR A 70 7.22 -10.64 -3.72
N GLU A 71 8.07 -10.08 -2.89
CA GLU A 71 8.86 -10.76 -1.88
C GLU A 71 8.02 -11.74 -1.02
N TRP A 72 6.81 -11.30 -0.62
CA TRP A 72 5.91 -12.11 0.20
C TRP A 72 5.44 -13.37 -0.53
N LEU A 73 5.16 -13.28 -1.85
CA LEU A 73 4.71 -14.41 -2.67
C LEU A 73 5.82 -15.46 -2.77
N HIS A 74 7.05 -15.03 -3.03
CA HIS A 74 8.21 -15.89 -3.12
C HIS A 74 8.54 -16.56 -1.78
N ARG A 75 8.59 -15.80 -0.70
CA ARG A 75 8.87 -16.32 0.65
C ARG A 75 7.80 -17.28 1.14
N ARG A 76 6.52 -17.01 0.87
CA ARG A 76 5.42 -17.90 1.17
C ARG A 76 5.58 -19.22 0.42
N TRP A 77 5.82 -19.14 -0.89
CA TRP A 77 5.94 -20.30 -1.75
C TRP A 77 7.11 -21.20 -1.32
N ILE A 78 8.32 -20.64 -1.12
CA ILE A 78 9.50 -21.38 -0.67
C ILE A 78 9.24 -22.13 0.65
N ARG A 79 8.58 -21.48 1.62
CA ARG A 79 8.27 -22.09 2.92
C ARG A 79 7.26 -23.23 2.86
N GLN A 80 6.49 -23.32 1.80
CA GLN A 80 5.51 -24.38 1.59
C GLN A 80 6.09 -25.60 0.84
N LEU A 81 7.30 -25.49 0.30
CA LEU A 81 7.94 -26.58 -0.40
C LEU A 81 8.40 -27.66 0.57
N PRO A 82 8.19 -28.95 0.25
CA PRO A 82 8.74 -30.07 1.02
C PRO A 82 10.27 -30.02 1.14
N SER A 83 10.95 -29.62 0.06
CA SER A 83 12.40 -29.34 0.04
C SER A 83 12.69 -28.25 -0.98
N ALA A 84 12.96 -27.03 -0.50
CA ALA A 84 13.36 -25.93 -1.38
C ALA A 84 14.73 -26.18 -2.05
N GLU A 85 15.64 -26.87 -1.36
CA GLU A 85 16.96 -27.24 -1.89
C GLU A 85 16.87 -28.12 -3.13
N ALA A 86 15.80 -28.94 -3.27
CA ALA A 86 15.58 -29.76 -4.48
C ALA A 86 15.41 -28.94 -5.76
N LEU A 87 15.11 -27.63 -5.65
CA LEU A 87 15.11 -26.71 -6.80
C LEU A 87 16.52 -26.26 -7.23
N GLY A 88 17.54 -26.53 -6.42
CA GLY A 88 18.89 -25.97 -6.60
C GLY A 88 19.49 -26.23 -7.99
N LEU A 89 19.34 -27.47 -8.53
CA LEU A 89 19.83 -27.79 -9.87
C LEU A 89 19.10 -27.02 -10.96
N ALA A 90 17.77 -26.88 -10.85
CA ALA A 90 16.97 -26.13 -11.82
C ALA A 90 17.29 -24.63 -11.75
N ILE A 91 17.49 -24.07 -10.54
CA ILE A 91 17.93 -22.70 -10.32
C ILE A 91 19.35 -22.51 -10.89
N GLY A 92 20.27 -23.44 -10.63
CA GLY A 92 21.62 -23.38 -11.22
C GLY A 92 21.63 -23.36 -12.76
N GLY A 93 20.64 -23.98 -13.39
CA GLY A 93 20.47 -23.98 -14.84
C GLY A 93 20.28 -22.59 -15.44
N PHE A 94 19.86 -21.59 -14.67
CA PHE A 94 19.75 -20.21 -15.16
C PHE A 94 21.11 -19.56 -15.49
N LEU A 95 22.22 -20.08 -14.98
CA LEU A 95 23.58 -19.61 -15.34
C LEU A 95 24.00 -20.01 -16.75
N ASP A 96 23.33 -20.96 -17.38
CA ASP A 96 23.64 -21.34 -18.76
C ASP A 96 23.15 -20.27 -19.76
N ALA A 97 23.99 -19.29 -20.02
CA ALA A 97 23.70 -18.21 -20.97
C ALA A 97 23.51 -18.70 -22.44
N GLY A 98 23.90 -19.93 -22.74
CA GLY A 98 23.73 -20.52 -24.08
C GLY A 98 22.35 -21.15 -24.30
N SER A 99 21.61 -21.43 -23.26
CA SER A 99 20.26 -22.02 -23.36
C SER A 99 19.16 -20.93 -23.49
N ASP A 100 18.07 -21.30 -24.15
CA ASP A 100 16.91 -20.42 -24.30
C ASP A 100 16.28 -20.06 -22.93
N PRO A 101 15.93 -18.80 -22.67
CA PRO A 101 15.31 -18.39 -21.41
C PRO A 101 14.01 -19.15 -21.07
N VAL A 102 13.22 -19.53 -22.09
CA VAL A 102 11.99 -20.29 -21.92
C VAL A 102 12.29 -21.72 -21.54
N GLU A 103 13.34 -22.33 -22.12
CA GLU A 103 13.78 -23.68 -21.75
C GLU A 103 14.28 -23.76 -20.31
N ARG A 104 15.06 -22.76 -19.85
CA ARG A 104 15.48 -22.63 -18.44
C ARG A 104 14.28 -22.49 -17.51
N PHE A 105 13.33 -21.64 -17.89
CA PHE A 105 12.09 -21.48 -17.14
C PHE A 105 11.27 -22.77 -17.10
N ALA A 106 11.14 -23.49 -18.22
CA ALA A 106 10.44 -24.77 -18.27
C ALA A 106 11.09 -25.85 -17.39
N ALA A 107 12.42 -25.87 -17.28
CA ALA A 107 13.13 -26.77 -16.38
C ALA A 107 12.82 -26.44 -14.91
N PHE A 108 12.77 -25.17 -14.56
CA PHE A 108 12.37 -24.70 -13.23
C PHE A 108 10.91 -25.05 -12.89
N VAL A 109 9.98 -24.86 -13.83
CA VAL A 109 8.56 -25.25 -13.67
C VAL A 109 8.44 -26.74 -13.37
N ARG A 110 9.11 -27.61 -14.12
CA ARG A 110 9.11 -29.06 -13.88
C ARG A 110 9.60 -29.40 -12.46
N ALA A 111 10.69 -28.79 -12.03
CA ALA A 111 11.21 -29.00 -10.68
C ALA A 111 10.24 -28.50 -9.59
N ALA A 112 9.54 -27.38 -9.82
CA ALA A 112 8.50 -26.88 -8.93
C ALA A 112 7.29 -27.82 -8.87
N GLU A 113 6.85 -28.36 -9.98
CA GLU A 113 5.76 -29.35 -10.08
C GLU A 113 6.09 -30.65 -9.35
N ASP A 114 7.35 -31.08 -9.33
CA ASP A 114 7.80 -32.24 -8.56
C ASP A 114 7.69 -32.02 -7.04
N GLN A 115 7.89 -30.78 -6.60
CA GLN A 115 7.73 -30.37 -5.20
C GLN A 115 6.26 -30.12 -4.81
N GLN A 116 5.46 -29.62 -5.75
CA GLN A 116 4.04 -29.31 -5.56
C GLN A 116 3.18 -29.87 -6.70
N PRO A 117 2.77 -31.15 -6.62
CA PRO A 117 2.01 -31.81 -7.70
C PRO A 117 0.71 -31.09 -8.11
N LYS A 118 0.11 -30.26 -7.25
CA LYS A 118 -1.07 -29.45 -7.59
C LYS A 118 -0.80 -28.44 -8.73
N LEU A 119 0.45 -28.04 -8.95
CA LEU A 119 0.81 -27.16 -10.08
C LEU A 119 0.58 -27.82 -11.44
N ARG A 120 0.48 -29.17 -11.48
CA ARG A 120 0.15 -29.95 -12.68
C ARG A 120 -1.35 -29.95 -13.04
N THR A 121 -2.19 -29.32 -12.22
CA THR A 121 -3.61 -29.17 -12.56
C THR A 121 -3.73 -28.54 -13.94
N PRO A 122 -4.45 -29.18 -14.89
CA PRO A 122 -4.64 -28.64 -16.22
C PRO A 122 -5.21 -27.21 -16.16
N PRO A 123 -4.62 -26.25 -16.91
CA PRO A 123 -5.03 -24.84 -16.80
C PRO A 123 -6.49 -24.59 -17.11
N GLU A 124 -7.10 -25.40 -17.98
CA GLU A 124 -8.52 -25.33 -18.33
C GLU A 124 -9.46 -25.74 -17.19
N GLN A 125 -8.95 -26.43 -16.17
CA GLN A 125 -9.68 -26.83 -14.96
C GLN A 125 -9.58 -25.81 -13.83
N LEU A 126 -8.79 -24.73 -14.03
CA LEU A 126 -8.69 -23.67 -13.02
C LEU A 126 -9.92 -22.76 -13.11
N GLU A 127 -10.65 -22.64 -12.02
CA GLU A 127 -11.82 -21.76 -11.90
C GLU A 127 -11.37 -20.31 -11.69
N GLU A 128 -10.27 -20.09 -10.97
CA GLU A 128 -9.68 -18.79 -10.63
C GLU A 128 -8.14 -18.84 -10.70
N PRO A 129 -7.45 -17.68 -10.74
CA PRO A 129 -5.99 -17.60 -10.70
C PRO A 129 -5.43 -18.29 -9.44
N ASP A 130 -4.38 -19.12 -9.61
CA ASP A 130 -3.72 -19.83 -8.52
C ASP A 130 -2.48 -19.05 -8.04
N PRO A 131 -2.46 -18.59 -6.77
CA PRO A 131 -1.32 -17.82 -6.23
C PRO A 131 0.00 -18.58 -6.24
N ASP A 132 0.01 -19.91 -6.21
CA ASP A 132 1.25 -20.67 -6.26
C ASP A 132 1.79 -20.75 -7.70
N ARG A 133 0.92 -20.79 -8.71
CA ARG A 133 1.33 -20.64 -10.12
C ARG A 133 1.91 -19.25 -10.39
N ASP A 134 1.29 -18.22 -9.85
CA ASP A 134 1.80 -16.84 -9.93
C ASP A 134 3.15 -16.69 -9.23
N ALA A 135 3.36 -17.38 -8.11
CA ALA A 135 4.65 -17.43 -7.42
C ALA A 135 5.74 -18.08 -8.28
N VAL A 136 5.45 -19.23 -8.89
CA VAL A 136 6.38 -19.93 -9.78
C VAL A 136 6.74 -19.09 -10.99
N LEU A 137 5.74 -18.47 -11.63
CA LEU A 137 5.94 -17.59 -12.78
C LEU A 137 6.83 -16.40 -12.43
N SER A 138 6.51 -15.72 -11.35
CA SER A 138 7.27 -14.56 -10.89
C SER A 138 8.70 -14.95 -10.47
N PHE A 139 8.86 -16.05 -9.75
CA PHE A 139 10.15 -16.47 -9.19
C PHE A 139 11.11 -16.98 -10.29
N GLY A 140 10.61 -17.80 -11.22
CA GLY A 140 11.42 -18.25 -12.36
C GLY A 140 11.84 -17.10 -13.29
N SER A 141 10.95 -16.11 -13.50
CA SER A 141 11.30 -14.90 -14.26
C SER A 141 12.36 -14.05 -13.56
N LEU A 142 12.35 -14.02 -12.21
CA LEU A 142 13.33 -13.31 -11.40
C LEU A 142 14.74 -13.88 -11.58
N PHE A 143 14.90 -15.20 -11.73
CA PHE A 143 16.19 -15.83 -11.99
C PHE A 143 16.69 -15.56 -13.42
N ASN A 144 15.81 -15.58 -14.41
CA ASN A 144 16.16 -15.16 -15.77
C ASN A 144 16.63 -13.70 -15.79
N PHE A 145 15.89 -12.81 -15.12
CA PHE A 145 16.27 -11.41 -14.97
C PHE A 145 17.63 -11.25 -14.28
N ALA A 146 17.91 -12.00 -13.24
CA ALA A 146 19.20 -11.92 -12.54
C ALA A 146 20.39 -12.25 -13.45
N CYS A 147 20.19 -13.11 -14.45
CA CYS A 147 21.24 -13.49 -15.39
C CYS A 147 21.37 -12.52 -16.59
N ASP A 148 20.29 -11.86 -16.97
CA ASP A 148 20.27 -10.94 -18.11
C ASP A 148 19.25 -9.82 -17.89
N PRO A 149 19.54 -8.85 -17.00
CA PRO A 149 18.58 -7.83 -16.57
C PRO A 149 18.22 -6.82 -17.68
N GLU A 150 19.04 -6.69 -18.69
CA GLU A 150 18.81 -5.76 -19.81
C GLU A 150 17.86 -6.35 -20.87
N ASN A 151 17.75 -7.68 -20.96
CA ASN A 151 16.96 -8.35 -21.98
C ASN A 151 15.77 -9.15 -21.44
N LEU A 152 15.80 -9.56 -20.17
CA LEU A 152 14.80 -10.44 -19.58
C LEU A 152 14.09 -9.76 -18.38
N PRO A 153 12.76 -9.61 -18.43
CA PRO A 153 12.02 -8.93 -17.39
C PRO A 153 11.68 -9.85 -16.22
N VAL A 154 11.46 -9.24 -15.04
CA VAL A 154 10.71 -9.87 -13.94
C VAL A 154 9.23 -9.75 -14.21
N VAL A 155 8.54 -10.87 -14.33
CA VAL A 155 7.08 -10.89 -14.49
C VAL A 155 6.39 -10.78 -13.15
N ARG A 156 5.49 -9.81 -13.04
CA ARG A 156 4.54 -9.69 -11.92
C ARG A 156 3.14 -9.97 -12.45
N PRO A 157 2.62 -11.19 -12.23
CA PRO A 157 1.39 -11.65 -12.90
C PRO A 157 0.18 -10.75 -12.65
N ASP A 158 0.00 -10.27 -11.42
CA ASP A 158 -1.08 -9.36 -11.02
C ASP A 158 -1.09 -8.06 -11.85
N ALA A 159 0.04 -7.33 -11.82
CA ALA A 159 0.20 -6.07 -12.54
C ALA A 159 0.19 -6.25 -14.06
N TRP A 160 0.92 -7.25 -14.56
CA TRP A 160 1.06 -7.47 -16.01
C TRP A 160 -0.25 -7.96 -16.64
N ASN A 161 -0.97 -8.84 -15.96
CA ASN A 161 -2.30 -9.30 -16.40
C ASN A 161 -3.32 -8.16 -16.45
N LEU A 162 -3.24 -7.19 -15.51
CA LEU A 162 -4.09 -6.01 -15.54
C LEU A 162 -3.83 -5.18 -16.82
N VAL A 163 -2.55 -4.86 -17.11
CA VAL A 163 -2.19 -4.08 -18.30
C VAL A 163 -2.60 -4.81 -19.58
N GLN A 164 -2.29 -6.11 -19.69
CA GLN A 164 -2.64 -6.92 -20.85
C GLN A 164 -4.15 -6.95 -21.11
N ARG A 165 -4.95 -7.24 -20.07
CA ARG A 165 -6.42 -7.27 -20.19
C ARG A 165 -6.98 -5.91 -20.60
N THR A 166 -6.49 -4.84 -20.00
CA THR A 166 -6.97 -3.49 -20.27
C THR A 166 -6.60 -3.04 -21.68
N LEU A 167 -5.44 -3.42 -22.18
CA LEU A 167 -5.02 -3.18 -23.57
C LEU A 167 -5.64 -4.17 -24.59
N GLY A 168 -6.53 -5.05 -24.16
CA GLY A 168 -7.20 -6.02 -25.04
C GLY A 168 -6.33 -7.18 -25.49
N CYS A 169 -5.25 -7.52 -24.75
CA CYS A 169 -4.34 -8.61 -25.09
C CYS A 169 -4.79 -9.99 -24.55
N GLY A 170 -5.96 -10.06 -23.90
CA GLY A 170 -6.52 -11.30 -23.35
C GLY A 170 -6.00 -11.65 -21.96
N SER A 171 -6.49 -12.78 -21.41
CA SER A 171 -6.08 -13.31 -20.11
C SER A 171 -5.14 -14.50 -20.29
N THR A 172 -4.19 -14.67 -19.39
CA THR A 172 -3.17 -15.73 -19.48
C THR A 172 -3.33 -16.85 -18.46
N PHE A 173 -4.20 -16.73 -17.44
CA PHE A 173 -4.21 -17.71 -16.34
C PHE A 173 -4.68 -19.13 -16.71
N ARG A 174 -5.39 -19.32 -17.85
CA ARG A 174 -5.88 -20.61 -18.33
C ARG A 174 -4.94 -21.27 -19.36
N ILE A 175 -3.68 -20.98 -19.34
CA ILE A 175 -2.66 -21.62 -20.15
C ILE A 175 -1.51 -22.13 -19.29
N SER A 176 -0.59 -22.92 -19.83
CA SER A 176 0.54 -23.44 -19.07
C SER A 176 1.44 -22.32 -18.55
N LEU A 177 2.20 -22.57 -17.48
CA LEU A 177 3.14 -21.59 -16.93
C LEU A 177 4.22 -21.18 -17.96
N VAL A 178 4.68 -22.14 -18.76
CA VAL A 178 5.67 -21.86 -19.80
C VAL A 178 5.09 -20.95 -20.87
N GLU A 179 3.87 -21.24 -21.35
CA GLU A 179 3.19 -20.40 -22.34
C GLU A 179 2.83 -19.01 -21.75
N GLN A 180 2.51 -18.94 -20.46
CA GLN A 180 2.32 -17.64 -19.77
C GLN A 180 3.60 -16.81 -19.82
N TYR A 181 4.74 -17.42 -19.51
CA TYR A 181 6.03 -16.75 -19.54
C TYR A 181 6.40 -16.26 -20.96
N GLU A 182 6.23 -17.11 -21.97
CA GLU A 182 6.45 -16.73 -23.38
C GLU A 182 5.58 -15.53 -23.78
N ARG A 183 4.29 -15.56 -23.46
CA ARG A 183 3.38 -14.44 -23.76
C ARG A 183 3.75 -13.15 -23.06
N HIS A 184 4.26 -13.25 -21.81
CA HIS A 184 4.75 -12.06 -21.11
C HIS A 184 6.02 -11.49 -21.74
N LEU A 185 6.94 -12.34 -22.20
CA LEU A 185 8.11 -11.88 -22.95
C LEU A 185 7.74 -11.18 -24.25
N ASP A 186 6.84 -11.77 -25.04
CA ASP A 186 6.37 -11.17 -26.29
C ASP A 186 5.61 -9.87 -26.05
N PHE A 187 4.79 -9.81 -25.03
CA PHE A 187 4.10 -8.59 -24.60
C PHE A 187 5.10 -7.49 -24.23
N ALA A 188 6.13 -7.80 -23.43
CA ALA A 188 7.15 -6.84 -23.04
C ALA A 188 7.91 -6.28 -24.25
N LYS A 189 8.30 -7.13 -25.21
CA LYS A 189 8.94 -6.72 -26.46
C LYS A 189 8.04 -5.84 -27.33
N ASP A 190 6.72 -6.12 -27.35
CA ASP A 190 5.76 -5.27 -28.07
C ASP A 190 5.62 -3.91 -27.41
N VAL A 191 5.54 -3.88 -26.07
CA VAL A 191 5.50 -2.63 -25.29
C VAL A 191 6.77 -1.81 -25.53
N GLU A 192 7.98 -2.41 -25.45
CA GLU A 192 9.25 -1.75 -25.70
C GLU A 192 9.27 -1.05 -27.08
N ARG A 193 8.87 -1.77 -28.12
CA ARG A 193 8.79 -1.24 -29.48
C ARG A 193 7.83 -0.06 -29.57
N ARG A 194 6.67 -0.15 -28.92
CA ARG A 194 5.64 0.90 -28.91
C ARG A 194 6.04 2.12 -28.08
N LEU A 195 6.75 1.93 -26.96
CA LEU A 195 7.30 3.03 -26.17
C LEU A 195 8.28 3.85 -27.00
N ARG A 196 9.22 3.18 -27.67
CA ARG A 196 10.20 3.84 -28.55
C ARG A 196 9.53 4.54 -29.73
N ALA A 197 8.54 3.89 -30.37
CA ALA A 197 7.77 4.52 -31.45
C ALA A 197 6.99 5.75 -31.01
N GLY A 198 6.58 5.80 -29.75
CA GLY A 198 5.88 6.92 -29.14
C GLY A 198 6.78 8.00 -28.53
N GLY A 199 8.10 7.91 -28.75
CA GLY A 199 9.08 8.91 -28.30
C GLY A 199 9.58 8.72 -26.86
N ILE A 200 9.29 7.59 -26.20
CA ILE A 200 9.89 7.23 -24.92
C ILE A 200 11.10 6.34 -25.19
N GLU A 201 12.28 6.91 -25.10
CA GLU A 201 13.53 6.22 -25.43
C GLU A 201 14.00 5.33 -24.28
N VAL A 202 13.25 4.24 -24.01
CA VAL A 202 13.69 3.20 -23.06
C VAL A 202 15.00 2.58 -23.55
N ARG A 203 15.94 2.38 -22.67
CA ARG A 203 17.28 1.84 -22.97
C ARG A 203 17.21 0.35 -23.30
N ASP A 204 16.45 -0.39 -22.49
CA ASP A 204 16.41 -1.85 -22.49
C ASP A 204 15.13 -2.38 -21.86
N MET A 205 15.08 -3.71 -21.66
CA MET A 205 13.94 -4.39 -21.05
C MET A 205 13.74 -4.03 -19.56
N LEU A 206 14.80 -3.62 -18.85
CA LEU A 206 14.70 -3.19 -17.45
C LEU A 206 13.84 -1.91 -17.32
N ASP A 207 14.05 -0.94 -18.19
CA ASP A 207 13.23 0.27 -18.24
C ASP A 207 11.78 -0.07 -18.64
N THR A 208 11.62 -0.94 -19.64
CA THR A 208 10.32 -1.37 -20.15
C THR A 208 9.50 -2.09 -19.08
N GLN A 209 10.07 -3.05 -18.36
CA GLN A 209 9.38 -3.77 -17.29
C GLN A 209 8.96 -2.83 -16.16
N SER A 210 9.79 -1.83 -15.82
CA SER A 210 9.47 -0.84 -14.80
C SER A 210 8.22 -0.04 -15.19
N LEU A 211 8.13 0.39 -16.44
CA LEU A 211 6.96 1.11 -16.95
C LEU A 211 5.70 0.22 -17.00
N ILE A 212 5.82 -1.05 -17.43
CA ILE A 212 4.71 -2.02 -17.39
C ILE A 212 4.23 -2.22 -15.94
N HIS A 213 5.17 -2.39 -15.02
CA HIS A 213 4.85 -2.57 -13.60
C HIS A 213 4.12 -1.35 -13.03
N ILE A 214 4.61 -0.16 -13.31
CA ILE A 214 3.98 1.09 -12.91
C ILE A 214 2.55 1.17 -13.47
N ALA A 215 2.36 0.91 -14.76
CA ALA A 215 1.03 0.88 -15.35
C ALA A 215 0.10 -0.14 -14.66
N GLY A 216 0.59 -1.34 -14.37
CA GLY A 216 -0.20 -2.42 -13.76
C GLY A 216 -0.52 -2.22 -12.28
N THR A 217 0.17 -1.31 -11.60
CA THR A 217 -0.08 -1.00 -10.19
C THR A 217 -0.92 0.27 -9.99
N GLN A 218 -1.42 0.86 -11.08
CA GLN A 218 -2.31 2.02 -11.08
C GLN A 218 -3.72 1.68 -11.62
N PRO A 219 -4.55 0.90 -10.89
CA PRO A 219 -5.87 0.51 -11.35
C PRO A 219 -6.77 1.73 -11.63
N ASP A 220 -6.58 2.83 -10.92
CA ASP A 220 -7.37 4.06 -11.09
C ASP A 220 -7.09 4.77 -12.41
N PHE A 221 -5.88 4.66 -12.94
CA PHE A 221 -5.58 5.11 -14.29
C PHE A 221 -6.52 4.44 -15.33
N TRP A 222 -6.80 3.15 -15.12
CA TRP A 222 -7.68 2.36 -15.99
C TRP A 222 -9.17 2.50 -15.66
N ALA A 223 -9.52 2.81 -14.39
CA ALA A 223 -10.91 3.01 -13.97
C ALA A 223 -11.52 4.29 -14.55
N ALA A 224 -10.73 5.35 -14.66
CA ALA A 224 -11.12 6.59 -15.31
C ALA A 224 -11.60 6.41 -16.78
N ASP A 225 -11.22 5.30 -17.40
CA ASP A 225 -11.58 4.92 -18.76
C ASP A 225 -13.03 4.42 -18.90
N ARG A 226 -13.68 4.04 -17.80
CA ARG A 226 -15.06 3.47 -17.84
C ARG A 226 -16.15 4.50 -17.78
N GLN A 227 -15.89 5.76 -17.38
CA GLN A 227 -16.94 6.72 -17.06
C GLN A 227 -16.72 8.18 -17.53
N GLY A 228 -15.69 8.48 -18.34
CA GLY A 228 -15.44 9.88 -18.76
C GLY A 228 -15.01 10.81 -17.61
N ALA A 229 -14.53 10.26 -16.51
CA ALA A 229 -14.06 11.01 -15.34
C ALA A 229 -12.76 11.74 -15.64
N SER A 230 -12.58 12.91 -15.05
CA SER A 230 -11.36 13.74 -15.15
C SER A 230 -10.10 12.93 -14.80
N ARG A 231 -9.05 13.07 -15.61
CA ARG A 231 -7.78 12.35 -15.46
C ARG A 231 -7.12 12.66 -14.12
N PRO A 232 -6.46 11.68 -13.44
CA PRO A 232 -5.67 11.97 -12.24
C PRO A 232 -4.57 13.02 -12.43
N GLY A 233 -4.11 13.30 -13.63
CA GLY A 233 -3.08 14.31 -13.94
C GLY A 233 -3.60 15.70 -14.34
N ASP A 234 -4.91 15.88 -14.49
CA ASP A 234 -5.51 17.18 -14.86
C ASP A 234 -5.88 18.05 -13.65
N ARG A 235 -5.76 17.49 -12.43
CA ARG A 235 -6.01 18.24 -11.19
C ARG A 235 -4.72 18.78 -10.62
N SER A 236 -4.75 20.03 -10.18
CA SER A 236 -3.68 20.60 -9.37
C SER A 236 -3.39 19.71 -8.16
N PRO A 237 -2.13 19.58 -7.73
CA PRO A 237 -1.82 18.86 -6.50
C PRO A 237 -2.69 19.34 -5.35
N ALA A 238 -3.21 18.42 -4.55
CA ALA A 238 -3.91 18.78 -3.32
C ALA A 238 -2.93 19.41 -2.32
N TYR A 239 -3.40 20.35 -1.51
CA TYR A 239 -2.57 20.84 -0.43
C TYR A 239 -2.46 19.80 0.70
N LEU A 240 -3.56 19.17 1.08
CA LEU A 240 -3.61 18.13 2.11
C LEU A 240 -4.40 16.93 1.64
N SER A 241 -3.76 15.77 1.75
CA SER A 241 -4.41 14.46 1.57
C SER A 241 -4.25 13.59 2.81
N VAL A 242 -5.07 12.55 2.92
CA VAL A 242 -4.96 11.54 3.97
C VAL A 242 -4.71 10.18 3.34
N CYS A 243 -3.81 9.39 3.95
CA CYS A 243 -3.59 7.98 3.63
C CYS A 243 -3.97 7.10 4.83
N ALA A 244 -4.82 6.12 4.61
CA ALA A 244 -5.24 5.15 5.62
C ALA A 244 -5.35 3.73 5.07
N ILE A 245 -5.03 2.73 5.92
CA ILE A 245 -5.36 1.34 5.66
C ILE A 245 -6.54 0.95 6.56
N TYR A 246 -7.51 0.23 5.99
CA TYR A 246 -8.73 -0.12 6.72
C TYR A 246 -9.18 -1.55 6.47
N ARG A 247 -10.00 -2.07 7.38
CA ARG A 247 -10.67 -3.36 7.24
C ARG A 247 -11.99 -3.38 7.99
N ASP A 248 -13.08 -3.66 7.27
CA ASP A 248 -14.44 -3.76 7.82
C ASP A 248 -14.85 -2.53 8.66
N GLU A 249 -14.69 -1.32 8.08
CA GLU A 249 -14.97 -0.03 8.72
C GLU A 249 -16.09 0.76 8.00
N ALA A 250 -16.95 0.08 7.21
CA ALA A 250 -18.03 0.73 6.43
C ALA A 250 -18.90 1.67 7.29
N ASP A 251 -19.18 1.29 8.52
CA ASP A 251 -20.02 2.03 9.45
C ASP A 251 -19.44 3.40 9.88
N TYR A 252 -18.14 3.62 9.70
CA TYR A 252 -17.42 4.82 10.15
C TYR A 252 -16.85 5.65 8.99
N LEU A 253 -16.72 5.05 7.80
CA LEU A 253 -16.07 5.67 6.64
C LEU A 253 -16.71 7.01 6.24
N ALA A 254 -18.04 7.09 6.20
CA ALA A 254 -18.72 8.32 5.80
C ALA A 254 -18.47 9.46 6.79
N GLU A 255 -18.58 9.20 8.10
CA GLU A 255 -18.27 10.18 9.15
C GLU A 255 -16.82 10.65 9.05
N TRP A 256 -15.89 9.73 8.91
CA TRP A 256 -14.47 10.00 8.88
C TRP A 256 -14.06 10.82 7.63
N VAL A 257 -14.58 10.47 6.45
CA VAL A 257 -14.30 11.21 5.21
C VAL A 257 -14.87 12.61 5.28
N GLU A 258 -16.17 12.77 5.65
CA GLU A 258 -16.79 14.09 5.70
C GLU A 258 -16.17 14.98 6.77
N PHE A 259 -15.81 14.42 7.93
CA PHE A 259 -15.10 15.18 8.95
C PHE A 259 -13.77 15.75 8.41
N HIS A 260 -12.95 14.91 7.78
CA HIS A 260 -11.66 15.37 7.27
C HIS A 260 -11.80 16.34 6.10
N ARG A 261 -12.87 16.26 5.31
CA ARG A 261 -13.21 17.29 4.31
C ARG A 261 -13.52 18.64 4.96
N LEU A 262 -14.29 18.63 6.02
CA LEU A 262 -14.64 19.87 6.76
C LEU A 262 -13.40 20.59 7.30
N VAL A 263 -12.37 19.87 7.69
CA VAL A 263 -11.12 20.45 8.20
C VAL A 263 -10.09 20.74 7.10
N GLY A 264 -10.41 20.48 5.82
CA GLY A 264 -9.59 20.91 4.68
C GLY A 264 -8.80 19.81 3.98
N VAL A 265 -9.12 18.52 4.21
CA VAL A 265 -8.56 17.43 3.42
C VAL A 265 -9.24 17.36 2.05
N GLU A 266 -8.45 17.34 0.99
CA GLU A 266 -8.93 17.38 -0.39
C GLU A 266 -8.96 16.00 -1.06
N ARG A 267 -8.10 15.06 -0.64
CA ARG A 267 -8.01 13.70 -1.22
C ARG A 267 -7.74 12.64 -0.17
N PHE A 268 -8.21 11.41 -0.47
CA PHE A 268 -8.08 10.26 0.41
C PHE A 268 -7.51 9.07 -0.37
N PHE A 269 -6.39 8.53 0.10
CA PHE A 269 -5.74 7.34 -0.43
C PHE A 269 -6.00 6.18 0.53
N LEU A 270 -7.01 5.38 0.22
CA LEU A 270 -7.54 4.34 1.10
C LEU A 270 -7.08 2.95 0.66
N TYR A 271 -6.46 2.21 1.56
CA TYR A 271 -5.96 0.86 1.33
C TYR A 271 -6.88 -0.16 1.99
N ASN A 272 -7.68 -0.88 1.18
CA ASN A 272 -8.61 -1.91 1.65
C ASN A 272 -7.86 -3.20 2.00
N ASN A 273 -7.83 -3.57 3.26
CA ASN A 273 -7.20 -4.80 3.74
C ASN A 273 -8.22 -5.92 3.95
N PHE A 274 -8.72 -6.51 2.87
CA PHE A 274 -9.69 -7.62 2.90
C PHE A 274 -11.03 -7.30 3.59
N SER A 275 -11.58 -6.13 3.43
CA SER A 275 -12.94 -5.85 3.93
C SER A 275 -13.97 -6.71 3.20
N VAL A 276 -14.94 -7.20 3.97
CA VAL A 276 -16.08 -8.01 3.50
C VAL A 276 -17.42 -7.33 3.76
N ASP A 277 -17.39 -6.13 4.34
CA ASP A 277 -18.54 -5.29 4.59
C ASP A 277 -18.93 -4.46 3.34
N HIS A 278 -19.92 -3.58 3.48
CA HIS A 278 -20.42 -2.74 2.39
C HIS A 278 -19.60 -1.45 2.13
N HIS A 279 -18.30 -1.43 2.48
CA HIS A 279 -17.42 -0.26 2.37
C HIS A 279 -17.42 0.37 0.98
N MET A 280 -17.51 -0.42 -0.09
CA MET A 280 -17.53 0.10 -1.45
C MET A 280 -18.81 0.87 -1.78
N ASP A 281 -19.95 0.46 -1.22
CA ASP A 281 -21.21 1.19 -1.38
C ASP A 281 -21.14 2.56 -0.72
N VAL A 282 -20.48 2.62 0.48
CA VAL A 282 -20.25 3.88 1.20
C VAL A 282 -19.28 4.80 0.46
N LEU A 283 -18.21 4.24 -0.14
CA LEU A 283 -17.17 5.02 -0.78
C LEU A 283 -17.50 5.39 -2.24
N ALA A 284 -18.45 4.72 -2.90
CA ALA A 284 -18.78 4.94 -4.30
C ALA A 284 -19.01 6.43 -4.65
N PRO A 285 -19.81 7.22 -3.91
CA PRO A 285 -20.01 8.64 -4.23
C PRO A 285 -18.71 9.47 -4.20
N TYR A 286 -17.83 9.18 -3.25
CA TYR A 286 -16.56 9.88 -3.10
C TYR A 286 -15.54 9.50 -4.18
N ILE A 287 -15.60 8.25 -4.65
CA ILE A 287 -14.80 7.76 -5.78
C ILE A 287 -15.28 8.43 -7.07
N GLU A 288 -16.58 8.55 -7.28
CA GLU A 288 -17.18 9.25 -8.42
C GLU A 288 -16.82 10.73 -8.46
N GLU A 289 -16.76 11.39 -7.29
CA GLU A 289 -16.25 12.77 -7.16
C GLU A 289 -14.74 12.85 -7.40
N GLY A 290 -14.05 11.71 -7.39
CA GLY A 290 -12.60 11.62 -7.56
C GLY A 290 -11.80 12.19 -6.38
N ILE A 291 -12.38 12.26 -5.19
CA ILE A 291 -11.68 12.66 -3.96
C ILE A 291 -11.16 11.46 -3.18
N VAL A 292 -11.75 10.27 -3.37
CA VAL A 292 -11.30 9.01 -2.76
C VAL A 292 -10.72 8.10 -3.83
N THR A 293 -9.54 7.57 -3.56
CA THR A 293 -8.92 6.47 -4.29
C THR A 293 -8.86 5.26 -3.37
N VAL A 294 -9.45 4.14 -3.79
CA VAL A 294 -9.39 2.87 -3.06
C VAL A 294 -8.45 1.91 -3.75
N ARG A 295 -7.56 1.31 -2.99
CA ARG A 295 -6.67 0.25 -3.45
C ARG A 295 -6.82 -1.00 -2.61
N ASP A 296 -7.12 -2.14 -3.25
CA ASP A 296 -7.12 -3.43 -2.58
C ASP A 296 -5.70 -3.81 -2.17
N TRP A 297 -5.52 -4.05 -0.87
CA TRP A 297 -4.23 -4.26 -0.25
C TRP A 297 -4.16 -5.60 0.47
N HIS A 298 -3.75 -6.61 -0.26
CA HIS A 298 -3.74 -8.00 0.19
C HIS A 298 -2.38 -8.39 0.78
N VAL A 299 -2.16 -8.12 2.06
CA VAL A 299 -0.95 -8.55 2.78
C VAL A 299 -1.28 -9.72 3.70
N LEU A 300 -0.82 -10.92 3.34
CA LEU A 300 -1.21 -12.19 3.99
C LEU A 300 -0.15 -12.81 4.91
N ASP A 301 1.09 -12.32 4.94
CA ASP A 301 2.23 -13.06 5.50
C ASP A 301 2.64 -12.68 6.93
N GLY A 302 1.75 -12.12 7.71
CA GLY A 302 2.02 -11.76 9.11
C GLY A 302 2.87 -10.51 9.30
N ARG A 303 3.18 -9.78 8.22
CA ARG A 303 3.79 -8.43 8.33
C ARG A 303 2.72 -7.39 8.66
N VAL A 304 3.19 -6.28 9.22
CA VAL A 304 2.33 -5.11 9.40
C VAL A 304 2.01 -4.53 8.03
N GLY A 305 0.82 -4.82 7.50
CA GLY A 305 0.36 -4.38 6.17
C GLY A 305 0.39 -2.86 5.99
N GLN A 306 0.42 -2.12 7.08
CA GLN A 306 0.41 -0.67 7.11
C GLN A 306 1.69 -0.03 6.54
N ILE A 307 2.87 -0.57 6.87
CA ILE A 307 4.14 0.01 6.38
C ILE A 307 4.27 -0.11 4.86
N PRO A 308 4.07 -1.29 4.24
CA PRO A 308 4.09 -1.40 2.80
C PRO A 308 2.99 -0.57 2.10
N ALA A 309 1.81 -0.38 2.74
CA ALA A 309 0.77 0.47 2.18
C ALA A 309 1.18 1.95 2.17
N TYR A 310 1.85 2.41 3.22
CA TYR A 310 2.36 3.77 3.30
C TYR A 310 3.53 4.02 2.34
N ASP A 311 4.46 3.06 2.19
CA ASP A 311 5.51 3.13 1.16
C ASP A 311 4.92 3.17 -0.25
N ASP A 312 3.86 2.40 -0.50
CA ASP A 312 3.13 2.41 -1.76
C ASP A 312 2.46 3.77 -2.01
N ALA A 313 1.79 4.35 -0.99
CA ALA A 313 1.19 5.67 -1.08
C ALA A 313 2.23 6.76 -1.37
N LEU A 314 3.37 6.72 -0.67
CA LEU A 314 4.49 7.63 -0.90
C LEU A 314 5.03 7.50 -2.32
N ARG A 315 5.09 6.29 -2.86
CA ARG A 315 5.57 6.04 -4.21
C ARG A 315 4.64 6.62 -5.27
N TRP A 316 3.32 6.41 -5.13
CA TRP A 316 2.34 6.74 -6.17
C TRP A 316 1.78 8.15 -6.07
N HIS A 317 1.71 8.70 -4.85
CA HIS A 317 1.09 9.99 -4.56
C HIS A 317 2.11 11.07 -4.14
N ARG A 318 3.41 10.81 -4.36
CA ARG A 318 4.51 11.72 -3.99
C ARG A 318 4.32 13.15 -4.51
N TYR A 319 3.75 13.29 -5.70
CA TYR A 319 3.55 14.58 -6.35
C TYR A 319 2.08 15.00 -6.43
N ASP A 320 1.18 14.19 -5.88
CA ASP A 320 -0.26 14.47 -5.89
C ASP A 320 -0.68 15.39 -4.75
N SER A 321 0.17 15.57 -3.76
CA SER A 321 -0.15 16.33 -2.55
C SER A 321 1.07 17.06 -2.01
N ARG A 322 0.84 18.26 -1.44
CA ARG A 322 1.86 18.96 -0.66
C ARG A 322 2.12 18.26 0.67
N TRP A 323 1.04 17.82 1.32
CA TRP A 323 1.06 17.09 2.59
C TRP A 323 0.22 15.82 2.50
N ILE A 324 0.70 14.71 3.08
CA ILE A 324 -0.09 13.51 3.31
C ILE A 324 -0.09 13.20 4.81
N ALA A 325 -1.29 13.16 5.41
CA ALA A 325 -1.46 12.68 6.77
C ALA A 325 -1.63 11.16 6.76
N PHE A 326 -0.77 10.45 7.48
CA PHE A 326 -0.81 8.99 7.62
C PHE A 326 -1.48 8.63 8.94
N ILE A 327 -2.78 8.38 8.90
CA ILE A 327 -3.63 8.16 10.09
C ILE A 327 -4.54 6.94 9.92
N ASP A 328 -5.12 6.46 11.02
CA ASP A 328 -6.05 5.33 11.03
C ASP A 328 -7.52 5.82 10.98
N LEU A 329 -8.48 4.94 10.62
CA LEU A 329 -9.91 5.32 10.51
C LEU A 329 -10.61 5.60 11.86
N ASP A 330 -9.96 5.32 12.94
CA ASP A 330 -10.42 5.70 14.30
C ASP A 330 -9.68 6.93 14.86
N GLU A 331 -9.00 7.67 13.99
CA GLU A 331 -8.25 8.88 14.31
C GLU A 331 -8.83 10.09 13.55
N PHE A 332 -9.01 11.19 14.25
CA PHE A 332 -9.59 12.42 13.72
C PHE A 332 -8.63 13.59 13.94
N LEU A 333 -8.08 14.11 12.83
CA LEU A 333 -7.10 15.21 12.83
C LEU A 333 -7.78 16.55 12.64
N PHE A 334 -7.50 17.52 13.53
CA PHE A 334 -8.05 18.87 13.45
C PHE A 334 -7.20 19.89 14.22
N SER A 335 -7.50 21.18 14.03
CA SER A 335 -7.02 22.25 14.91
C SER A 335 -8.05 22.55 15.98
N PRO A 336 -7.69 22.49 17.28
CA PRO A 336 -8.61 22.86 18.36
C PRO A 336 -9.10 24.31 18.31
N GLY A 337 -8.37 25.17 17.64
CA GLY A 337 -8.78 26.56 17.38
C GLY A 337 -9.84 26.71 16.28
N GLY A 338 -10.14 25.63 15.55
CA GLY A 338 -11.13 25.63 14.46
C GLY A 338 -10.59 26.13 13.11
N GLU A 339 -9.28 26.40 13.00
CA GLU A 339 -8.67 26.79 11.73
C GLU A 339 -8.61 25.59 10.79
N PRO A 340 -8.78 25.80 9.46
CA PRO A 340 -8.54 24.78 8.45
C PRO A 340 -7.11 24.22 8.55
N LEU A 341 -6.96 22.91 8.44
CA LEU A 341 -5.64 22.27 8.52
C LEU A 341 -4.62 22.80 7.50
N PRO A 342 -5.01 23.14 6.25
CA PRO A 342 -4.07 23.77 5.30
C PRO A 342 -3.45 25.06 5.83
N GLU A 343 -4.21 25.91 6.53
CA GLU A 343 -3.71 27.16 7.10
C GLU A 343 -2.71 26.89 8.24
N VAL A 344 -3.02 25.91 9.08
CA VAL A 344 -2.12 25.51 10.18
C VAL A 344 -0.85 24.86 9.63
N LEU A 345 -0.96 23.96 8.64
CA LEU A 345 0.18 23.26 8.05
C LEU A 345 1.11 24.19 7.25
N ALA A 346 0.61 25.34 6.76
CA ALA A 346 1.45 26.35 6.11
C ALA A 346 2.56 26.87 7.04
N GLU A 347 2.36 26.82 8.35
CA GLU A 347 3.35 27.23 9.33
C GLU A 347 4.54 26.24 9.47
N TYR A 348 4.43 25.06 8.88
CA TYR A 348 5.39 23.94 9.00
C TYR A 348 6.07 23.60 7.67
N GLU A 349 5.90 24.36 6.62
CA GLU A 349 6.45 24.04 5.28
C GLU A 349 7.98 23.98 5.21
N GLU A 350 8.66 24.54 6.19
CA GLU A 350 10.10 24.46 6.34
C GLU A 350 10.58 23.02 6.65
N TRP A 351 9.77 22.25 7.39
CA TRP A 351 10.10 20.88 7.81
C TRP A 351 9.54 19.82 6.88
N PRO A 352 10.15 18.61 6.87
CA PRO A 352 9.67 17.50 6.04
C PRO A 352 8.40 16.85 6.59
N ALA A 353 8.10 17.00 7.88
CA ALA A 353 6.93 16.41 8.51
C ALA A 353 6.58 17.05 9.85
N VAL A 354 5.30 16.95 10.20
CA VAL A 354 4.76 17.27 11.53
C VAL A 354 4.28 15.99 12.20
N ALA A 355 4.82 15.72 13.38
CA ALA A 355 4.43 14.59 14.20
C ALA A 355 3.22 14.96 15.07
N LEU A 356 2.19 14.16 14.98
CA LEU A 356 0.91 14.36 15.64
C LEU A 356 0.83 13.47 16.88
N ARG A 357 0.62 14.05 18.03
CA ARG A 357 0.37 13.28 19.26
C ARG A 357 -1.07 12.82 19.36
N TRP A 358 -1.29 11.59 19.82
CA TRP A 358 -2.63 11.09 20.11
C TRP A 358 -3.23 11.73 21.35
N ALA A 359 -4.48 12.18 21.24
CA ALA A 359 -5.37 12.39 22.35
C ALA A 359 -6.28 11.16 22.45
N MET A 360 -6.08 10.31 23.46
CA MET A 360 -6.76 9.02 23.59
C MET A 360 -8.14 9.17 24.22
N PHE A 361 -9.17 8.63 23.56
CA PHE A 361 -10.54 8.63 24.06
C PHE A 361 -10.96 7.22 24.46
N GLY A 362 -11.58 7.10 25.63
CA GLY A 362 -12.13 5.86 26.17
C GLY A 362 -13.54 5.59 25.67
N THR A 363 -14.24 4.70 26.40
CA THR A 363 -15.61 4.29 26.06
C THR A 363 -16.67 5.33 26.41
N SER A 364 -16.33 6.35 27.18
CA SER A 364 -17.28 7.30 27.79
C SER A 364 -18.40 6.61 28.60
N GLY A 365 -18.11 5.42 29.14
CA GLY A 365 -19.03 4.57 29.86
C GLY A 365 -20.02 3.76 29.01
N HIS A 366 -19.87 3.79 27.69
CA HIS A 366 -20.73 3.04 26.76
C HIS A 366 -20.32 1.58 26.67
N ARG A 367 -21.22 0.67 27.01
CA ARG A 367 -21.01 -0.78 26.86
C ARG A 367 -21.36 -1.30 25.48
N THR A 368 -22.36 -0.69 24.84
CA THR A 368 -22.82 -1.04 23.49
C THR A 368 -22.63 0.13 22.55
N ARG A 369 -22.58 -0.17 21.25
CA ARG A 369 -22.50 0.85 20.20
C ARG A 369 -23.63 1.87 20.36
N GLN A 370 -23.27 3.14 20.28
CA GLN A 370 -24.22 4.24 20.35
C GLN A 370 -24.65 4.67 18.94
N PRO A 371 -25.92 5.09 18.76
CA PRO A 371 -26.33 5.75 17.54
C PRO A 371 -25.70 7.15 17.43
N GLY A 372 -25.49 7.62 16.20
CA GLY A 372 -24.91 8.93 15.91
C GLY A 372 -23.41 8.89 15.67
N LEU A 373 -22.75 10.02 15.87
CA LEU A 373 -21.35 10.21 15.46
C LEU A 373 -20.36 9.73 16.53
N VAL A 374 -19.22 9.23 16.09
CA VAL A 374 -18.10 8.85 16.98
C VAL A 374 -17.62 10.07 17.77
N ILE A 375 -17.43 11.22 17.09
CA ILE A 375 -16.93 12.45 17.73
C ILE A 375 -17.91 13.05 18.74
N GLU A 376 -19.18 12.67 18.69
CA GLU A 376 -20.21 13.13 19.62
C GLU A 376 -20.34 12.20 20.83
N ASN A 377 -20.25 10.88 20.61
CA ASN A 377 -20.53 9.86 21.61
C ASN A 377 -19.37 9.66 22.60
N TYR A 378 -18.12 9.86 22.14
CA TYR A 378 -16.94 9.55 22.94
C TYR A 378 -16.21 10.83 23.33
N SER A 379 -16.49 11.37 24.53
CA SER A 379 -15.94 12.63 25.04
C SER A 379 -14.99 12.47 26.23
N ARG A 380 -14.78 11.25 26.74
CA ARG A 380 -13.87 11.01 27.87
C ARG A 380 -12.46 10.78 27.38
N ARG A 381 -11.62 11.83 27.46
CA ARG A 381 -10.18 11.74 27.13
C ARG A 381 -9.41 11.20 28.33
N ILE A 382 -8.61 10.19 28.05
CA ILE A 382 -7.72 9.55 29.04
C ILE A 382 -6.36 10.25 28.97
N GLU A 383 -5.85 10.63 30.13
CA GLU A 383 -4.48 11.14 30.23
C GLU A 383 -3.51 9.98 30.48
N PHE A 384 -2.52 9.86 29.60
CA PHE A 384 -1.45 8.88 29.74
C PHE A 384 -0.15 9.58 30.16
N ASP A 385 0.44 9.12 31.23
CA ASP A 385 1.79 9.51 31.62
C ASP A 385 2.82 8.82 30.71
N GLY A 386 3.34 9.56 29.74
CA GLY A 386 4.43 9.12 28.85
C GLY A 386 4.01 8.16 27.75
N ASN A 387 4.88 7.90 26.81
CA ASN A 387 4.81 6.81 25.79
C ASN A 387 3.57 6.71 24.90
N ILE A 388 3.03 7.82 24.41
CA ILE A 388 2.02 7.80 23.34
C ILE A 388 2.74 7.79 21.99
N ASN A 389 2.34 6.86 21.13
CA ASN A 389 2.81 6.85 19.75
C ASN A 389 2.31 8.08 18.99
N LEU A 390 3.06 8.45 17.98
CA LEU A 390 2.74 9.57 17.10
C LEU A 390 2.13 9.05 15.80
N LYS A 391 1.49 9.95 15.08
CA LYS A 391 1.22 9.83 13.65
C LYS A 391 1.90 10.98 12.94
N THR A 392 1.91 10.96 11.62
CA THR A 392 2.73 11.91 10.87
C THR A 392 1.93 12.52 9.72
N VAL A 393 2.01 13.83 9.58
CA VAL A 393 1.73 14.55 8.34
C VAL A 393 3.06 14.84 7.68
N ALA A 394 3.28 14.31 6.48
CA ALA A 394 4.57 14.41 5.81
C ALA A 394 4.47 15.08 4.44
N ASP A 395 5.52 15.81 4.07
CA ASP A 395 5.79 16.17 2.68
C ASP A 395 6.29 14.91 1.96
N PRO A 396 5.49 14.29 1.09
CA PRO A 396 5.88 13.02 0.48
C PRO A 396 7.12 13.13 -0.40
N THR A 397 7.47 14.34 -0.87
CA THR A 397 8.67 14.55 -1.69
C THR A 397 9.97 14.49 -0.89
N ARG A 398 9.89 14.68 0.44
CA ARG A 398 11.03 14.67 1.36
C ARG A 398 11.17 13.35 2.14
N VAL A 399 10.19 12.45 2.06
CA VAL A 399 10.23 11.12 2.70
C VAL A 399 11.04 10.17 1.84
N THR A 400 11.97 9.43 2.45
CA THR A 400 12.76 8.37 1.80
C THR A 400 12.20 6.97 2.04
N SER A 401 11.65 6.70 3.23
CA SER A 401 11.01 5.42 3.55
C SER A 401 10.06 5.52 4.76
N CYS A 402 9.12 4.58 4.83
CA CYS A 402 8.28 4.37 6.02
C CYS A 402 8.97 3.37 6.95
N LEU A 403 9.41 3.81 8.13
CA LEU A 403 10.10 2.96 9.10
C LEU A 403 9.11 2.22 10.02
N SER A 404 7.96 2.84 10.30
CA SER A 404 6.86 2.25 11.07
C SER A 404 5.55 2.97 10.74
N ALA A 405 4.43 2.50 11.25
CA ALA A 405 3.15 3.19 11.13
C ALA A 405 3.12 4.59 11.78
N HIS A 406 4.21 4.97 12.44
CA HIS A 406 4.31 6.16 13.28
C HIS A 406 5.53 7.04 12.93
N HIS A 407 6.43 6.56 12.07
CA HIS A 407 7.71 7.23 11.86
C HIS A 407 8.26 6.95 10.47
N PHE A 408 8.77 8.01 9.84
CA PHE A 408 9.35 8.00 8.50
C PHE A 408 10.81 8.45 8.54
N GLU A 409 11.55 8.08 7.51
CA GLU A 409 12.88 8.58 7.24
C GLU A 409 12.79 9.71 6.21
N TYR A 410 13.61 10.74 6.39
CA TYR A 410 13.57 11.94 5.57
C TYR A 410 14.92 12.18 4.90
N ALA A 411 14.93 12.74 3.69
CA ALA A 411 16.13 13.03 2.93
C ALA A 411 17.04 14.04 3.65
N TYR A 412 16.44 14.99 4.37
CA TYR A 412 17.13 16.00 5.19
C TYR A 412 16.15 16.60 6.19
N LEU A 413 16.67 17.15 7.28
CA LEU A 413 15.94 17.59 8.46
C LEU A 413 15.18 16.43 9.13
N SER A 414 14.63 16.70 10.30
CA SER A 414 13.78 15.78 11.05
C SER A 414 12.35 16.29 11.04
N ALA A 415 11.39 15.41 11.30
CA ALA A 415 10.05 15.82 11.67
C ALA A 415 10.09 16.71 12.92
N VAL A 416 9.09 17.57 13.06
CA VAL A 416 8.88 18.38 14.27
C VAL A 416 7.52 18.08 14.88
N ASP A 417 7.35 18.35 16.15
CA ASP A 417 6.03 18.37 16.77
C ASP A 417 5.31 19.72 16.51
N GLU A 418 4.12 19.90 17.04
CA GLU A 418 3.34 21.13 16.86
C GLU A 418 4.04 22.38 17.41
N ASN A 419 5.00 22.23 18.32
CA ASN A 419 5.81 23.33 18.87
C ASN A 419 7.13 23.54 18.11
N ARG A 420 7.29 22.88 16.95
CA ARG A 420 8.49 22.90 16.09
C ARG A 420 9.73 22.34 16.77
N LEU A 421 9.55 21.48 17.78
CA LEU A 421 10.66 20.76 18.42
C LEU A 421 10.97 19.50 17.59
N PRO A 422 12.25 19.20 17.32
CA PRO A 422 12.64 18.02 16.56
C PRO A 422 12.16 16.73 17.21
N VAL A 423 11.58 15.83 16.40
CA VAL A 423 11.09 14.53 16.80
C VAL A 423 12.02 13.44 16.27
N THR A 424 12.46 12.54 17.17
CA THR A 424 13.28 11.40 16.80
C THR A 424 12.54 10.11 17.14
N GLY A 425 12.31 9.27 16.12
CA GLY A 425 11.58 8.02 16.28
C GLY A 425 10.08 8.21 16.42
N THR A 426 9.42 7.42 17.28
CA THR A 426 7.97 7.34 17.40
C THR A 426 7.39 8.16 18.56
N ARG A 427 8.16 9.06 19.15
CA ARG A 427 7.80 9.80 20.38
C ARG A 427 8.23 11.25 20.30
N THR A 428 7.44 12.12 20.92
CA THR A 428 7.82 13.51 21.20
C THR A 428 7.99 13.75 22.69
N ALA A 429 8.80 14.74 23.05
CA ALA A 429 8.94 15.22 24.43
C ALA A 429 7.79 16.16 24.83
N SER A 430 7.04 16.70 23.86
CA SER A 430 5.92 17.61 24.12
C SER A 430 4.63 16.85 24.36
N ASP A 431 3.86 17.30 25.36
CA ASP A 431 2.52 16.82 25.66
C ASP A 431 1.44 17.69 25.00
N SER A 432 1.83 18.72 24.26
CA SER A 432 0.92 19.68 23.64
C SER A 432 0.08 19.04 22.53
N VAL A 433 -1.20 19.42 22.48
CA VAL A 433 -2.19 19.08 21.46
C VAL A 433 -3.10 20.29 21.20
N GLU A 434 -2.51 21.49 21.26
CA GLU A 434 -3.26 22.76 21.23
C GLU A 434 -3.34 23.36 19.82
N ARG A 435 -2.36 23.06 18.95
CA ARG A 435 -2.30 23.59 17.59
C ARG A 435 -2.77 22.59 16.56
N LEU A 436 -2.30 21.33 16.71
CA LEU A 436 -2.67 20.18 15.89
C LEU A 436 -3.00 19.01 16.82
N ARG A 437 -4.20 18.47 16.70
CA ARG A 437 -4.69 17.40 17.55
C ARG A 437 -5.15 16.21 16.73
N LEU A 438 -4.76 15.02 17.19
CA LEU A 438 -5.23 13.75 16.65
C LEU A 438 -6.02 13.00 17.73
N ASN A 439 -7.36 13.13 17.71
CA ASN A 439 -8.21 12.36 18.60
C ASN A 439 -8.23 10.90 18.13
N HIS A 440 -7.92 9.98 19.04
CA HIS A 440 -7.88 8.55 18.76
C HIS A 440 -8.97 7.83 19.54
N TYR A 441 -10.00 7.39 18.85
CA TYR A 441 -11.16 6.66 19.38
C TYR A 441 -10.91 5.15 19.34
N HIS A 442 -9.83 4.73 20.01
CA HIS A 442 -9.32 3.36 19.92
C HIS A 442 -10.32 2.31 20.41
N TRP A 443 -11.02 2.62 21.50
CA TRP A 443 -11.94 1.70 22.16
C TRP A 443 -13.36 1.82 21.61
N LYS A 444 -13.86 3.06 21.39
CA LYS A 444 -15.28 3.32 21.19
C LYS A 444 -16.08 2.66 22.33
N SER A 445 -17.19 1.93 22.12
CA SER A 445 -17.84 1.13 23.17
C SER A 445 -17.09 -0.18 23.48
N GLU A 446 -17.40 -0.83 24.61
CA GLU A 446 -16.84 -2.14 24.96
C GLU A 446 -17.14 -3.18 23.86
N GLU A 447 -18.40 -3.18 23.34
CA GLU A 447 -18.83 -4.06 22.25
C GLU A 447 -18.01 -3.86 20.97
N GLU A 448 -17.82 -2.61 20.55
CA GLU A 448 -17.04 -2.27 19.35
C GLU A 448 -15.56 -2.65 19.52
N TYR A 449 -15.02 -2.46 20.73
CA TYR A 449 -13.64 -2.85 21.01
C TYR A 449 -13.44 -4.37 20.98
N ILE A 450 -14.37 -5.14 21.55
CA ILE A 450 -14.37 -6.60 21.47
C ILE A 450 -14.44 -7.04 20.00
N ALA A 451 -15.36 -6.47 19.22
CA ALA A 451 -15.49 -6.76 17.79
C ALA A 451 -14.19 -6.43 17.03
N LYS A 452 -13.55 -5.28 17.32
CA LYS A 452 -12.25 -4.90 16.74
C LYS A 452 -11.13 -5.87 17.11
N CYS A 453 -11.12 -6.41 18.33
CA CYS A 453 -10.13 -7.38 18.79
C CYS A 453 -10.33 -8.77 18.17
N THR A 454 -11.55 -9.17 17.86
CA THR A 454 -11.85 -10.45 17.21
C THR A 454 -11.58 -10.45 15.71
N ARG A 455 -11.54 -9.28 15.07
CA ARG A 455 -11.15 -9.17 13.65
C ARG A 455 -9.67 -9.51 13.47
N MET A 456 -9.32 -10.16 12.37
CA MET A 456 -7.91 -10.36 12.02
C MET A 456 -7.25 -9.01 11.74
N ARG A 457 -6.10 -8.76 12.36
CA ARG A 457 -5.29 -7.58 12.03
C ARG A 457 -4.76 -7.68 10.61
N ALA A 458 -4.39 -6.54 10.02
CA ALA A 458 -3.57 -6.48 8.80
C ALA A 458 -2.26 -7.29 8.90
N ILE A 459 -1.82 -7.65 10.10
CA ILE A 459 -0.64 -8.49 10.38
C ILE A 459 -0.96 -10.00 10.51
N GLY A 460 -2.18 -10.43 10.18
CA GLY A 460 -2.55 -11.86 10.23
C GLY A 460 -2.64 -12.49 11.61
N ARG A 461 -2.64 -11.70 12.70
CA ARG A 461 -2.83 -12.19 14.08
C ARG A 461 -4.02 -11.51 14.72
N PRO A 462 -4.92 -12.24 15.39
CA PRO A 462 -5.97 -11.62 16.18
C PRO A 462 -5.34 -10.79 17.32
N ARG A 463 -6.03 -9.76 17.79
CA ARG A 463 -5.71 -9.12 19.07
C ARG A 463 -6.15 -10.07 20.18
N GLU A 464 -5.51 -9.94 21.34
CA GLU A 464 -6.08 -10.58 22.54
C GLU A 464 -7.45 -9.95 22.83
N VAL A 465 -8.44 -10.81 23.06
CA VAL A 465 -9.77 -10.34 23.45
C VAL A 465 -9.63 -9.68 24.82
N PRO A 466 -10.15 -8.46 25.02
CA PRO A 466 -10.01 -7.77 26.28
C PRO A 466 -10.70 -8.53 27.41
N THR A 467 -10.05 -8.57 28.56
CA THR A 467 -10.57 -9.17 29.78
C THR A 467 -11.46 -8.18 30.55
N ALA A 468 -12.23 -8.67 31.52
CA ALA A 468 -12.97 -7.80 32.46
C ALA A 468 -12.03 -6.82 33.19
N GLU A 469 -10.81 -7.26 33.54
CA GLU A 469 -9.79 -6.42 34.17
C GLU A 469 -9.32 -5.27 33.27
N HIS A 470 -9.25 -5.50 31.96
CA HIS A 470 -8.94 -4.46 30.97
C HIS A 470 -10.02 -3.36 30.99
N PHE A 471 -11.30 -3.73 31.00
CA PHE A 471 -12.39 -2.74 31.07
C PHE A 471 -12.48 -2.03 32.42
N GLU A 472 -12.16 -2.71 33.51
CA GLU A 472 -12.06 -2.07 34.82
C GLU A 472 -10.89 -1.09 34.90
N TRP A 473 -9.75 -1.42 34.26
CA TRP A 473 -8.64 -0.48 34.12
C TRP A 473 -9.05 0.73 33.28
N LEU A 474 -9.69 0.50 32.14
CA LEU A 474 -10.15 1.56 31.24
C LEU A 474 -11.11 2.51 31.93
N LYS A 475 -12.08 1.96 32.65
CA LYS A 475 -13.04 2.75 33.46
C LYS A 475 -12.33 3.64 34.48
N ARG A 476 -11.34 3.11 35.21
CA ARG A 476 -10.57 3.94 36.17
C ARG A 476 -9.77 5.02 35.45
N ALA A 477 -9.20 4.71 34.30
CA ALA A 477 -8.48 5.68 33.48
C ALA A 477 -9.40 6.81 32.99
N GLU A 478 -10.64 6.48 32.61
CA GLU A 478 -11.68 7.45 32.24
C GLU A 478 -12.16 8.29 33.44
N GLU A 479 -12.31 7.70 34.63
CA GLU A 479 -12.69 8.42 35.86
C GLU A 479 -11.62 9.47 36.21
N ASN A 480 -10.34 9.16 36.00
CA ASN A 480 -9.23 10.09 36.23
C ASN A 480 -8.98 11.03 35.02
N GLY A 481 -9.61 10.79 33.89
CA GLY A 481 -9.50 11.59 32.67
C GLY A 481 -10.39 12.84 32.71
N VAL A 482 -10.38 13.57 31.61
CA VAL A 482 -11.15 14.81 31.46
C VAL A 482 -12.25 14.63 30.41
N THR A 483 -13.34 15.41 30.55
CA THR A 483 -14.30 15.59 29.48
C THR A 483 -13.66 16.54 28.46
N ASP A 484 -13.55 16.13 27.22
CA ASP A 484 -12.96 16.90 26.16
C ASP A 484 -13.92 16.91 24.97
N ASP A 485 -14.47 18.08 24.69
CA ASP A 485 -15.47 18.33 23.66
C ASP A 485 -14.98 19.26 22.53
N ALA A 486 -13.67 19.52 22.46
CA ALA A 486 -13.10 20.44 21.48
C ALA A 486 -13.48 20.11 20.04
N ILE A 487 -13.57 18.82 19.69
CA ILE A 487 -13.96 18.38 18.35
C ILE A 487 -15.45 18.56 18.05
N GLN A 488 -16.30 18.68 19.09
CA GLN A 488 -17.76 18.75 18.91
C GLN A 488 -18.24 20.03 18.21
N MET A 489 -17.37 21.03 18.07
CA MET A 489 -17.67 22.20 17.23
C MET A 489 -18.00 21.84 15.79
N TYR A 490 -17.51 20.70 15.29
CA TYR A 490 -17.75 20.21 13.93
C TYR A 490 -19.05 19.40 13.80
N VAL A 491 -19.68 18.96 14.88
CA VAL A 491 -20.88 18.11 14.86
C VAL A 491 -22.02 18.68 14.00
N PRO A 492 -22.40 19.97 14.12
CA PRO A 492 -23.50 20.52 13.31
C PRO A 492 -23.21 20.44 11.80
N ALA A 493 -22.04 20.89 11.37
CA ALA A 493 -21.63 20.88 9.97
C ALA A 493 -21.46 19.44 9.42
N LEU A 494 -20.93 18.53 10.25
CA LEU A 494 -20.78 17.13 9.88
C LEU A 494 -22.12 16.43 9.68
N ARG A 495 -23.09 16.68 10.54
CA ARG A 495 -24.46 16.17 10.38
C ARG A 495 -25.13 16.68 9.11
N GLU A 496 -24.96 17.96 8.78
CA GLU A 496 -25.45 18.55 7.54
C GLU A 496 -24.83 17.88 6.32
N ALA A 497 -23.48 17.77 6.26
CA ALA A 497 -22.76 17.12 5.18
C ALA A 497 -23.22 15.65 4.97
N LEU A 498 -23.39 14.88 6.02
CA LEU A 498 -23.87 13.50 5.94
C LEU A 498 -25.33 13.40 5.48
N GLN A 499 -26.20 14.34 5.87
CA GLN A 499 -27.58 14.38 5.42
C GLN A 499 -27.68 14.72 3.93
N GLU A 500 -26.88 15.65 3.44
CA GLU A 500 -26.81 16.00 2.01
C GLU A 500 -26.39 14.79 1.16
N ARG A 501 -25.45 13.96 1.66
CA ARG A 501 -25.03 12.70 1.01
C ARG A 501 -26.18 11.71 0.87
N VAL A 502 -26.98 11.54 1.91
CA VAL A 502 -28.12 10.62 1.88
C VAL A 502 -29.22 11.11 0.91
N GLN A 503 -29.38 12.44 0.74
CA GLN A 503 -30.40 13.04 -0.10
C GLN A 503 -29.99 13.18 -1.57
N SER A 504 -28.69 13.04 -1.88
CA SER A 504 -28.16 13.03 -3.26
C SER A 504 -27.90 11.58 -3.70
N PRO A 505 -28.93 10.76 -3.97
CA PRO A 505 -28.72 9.45 -4.56
C PRO A 505 -28.18 9.69 -5.96
N GLY A 506 -27.01 9.12 -6.26
CA GLY A 506 -26.29 9.26 -7.50
C GLY A 506 -27.25 9.32 -8.69
N GLY A 507 -27.11 10.36 -9.50
CA GLY A 507 -27.92 10.51 -10.71
C GLY A 507 -27.71 9.29 -11.60
N HIS A 508 -28.81 8.74 -12.11
CA HIS A 508 -28.99 7.57 -12.96
C HIS A 508 -27.98 7.45 -14.11
#